data_0aa61a3e1a35ca1f33876f679ad2404b
#
_entry.id   0aa61a3e1a35ca1f33876f679ad2404b
#
_cell.length_a   1.000
_cell.length_b   1.000
_cell.length_c   1.000
_cell.angle_alpha   90.00
_cell.angle_beta   90.00
_cell.angle_gamma   90.00
#
_symmetry.space_group_name_H-M   'P 1'
#
loop_
_entity.id
_entity.type
_entity.pdbx_description
1 polymer ?
#
loop_
_entity_poly.entity_id
_entity_poly.type
_entity_poly.pdbx_seq_one_letter_code
_entity_poly.pdbx_strand_id
1 'polypeptide(L)'
;MKCCYIDIHIHTSENANEINNKYDVNELKRKIVNQAKNNEYLISLTDHNIINVYAYKKMHEMGMNFLVGVELHIRNYDNCPPYHCHFIFNFDKCLNDINEFESHLKKINEILDTLYPNKLPSDCDKIPKLGDLINAFEGYEYLILPHGGQSHKTFDKSIPREGVKFDNVMERSIYYNMFDGFTARSNNGLE
;
A
#
# COMPACT_ATOMS: atom_id res chain seq x y z
N MET A 1 28.37 9.73 0.00
CA MET A 1 27.00 9.43 0.43
C MET A 1 26.51 8.30 -0.47
N LYS A 2 26.17 7.13 0.09
CA LYS A 2 25.53 6.08 -0.73
C LYS A 2 24.07 6.50 -0.95
N CYS A 3 23.64 6.54 -2.21
CA CYS A 3 22.24 6.79 -2.56
C CYS A 3 21.49 5.45 -2.58
N CYS A 4 20.24 5.43 -2.11
CA CYS A 4 19.34 4.30 -2.26
C CYS A 4 18.20 4.72 -3.21
N TYR A 5 17.90 3.89 -4.21
CA TYR A 5 16.70 4.07 -5.03
C TYR A 5 15.51 3.47 -4.29
N ILE A 6 14.46 4.25 -4.09
CA ILE A 6 13.26 3.79 -3.40
C ILE A 6 12.05 3.97 -4.33
N ASP A 7 11.30 2.90 -4.55
CA ASP A 7 10.02 2.92 -5.25
C ASP A 7 9.04 1.97 -4.57
N ILE A 8 8.12 2.54 -3.82
CA ILE A 8 7.12 1.79 -3.03
C ILE A 8 5.71 1.87 -3.61
N HIS A 9 5.59 2.22 -4.91
CA HIS A 9 4.31 2.30 -5.59
C HIS A 9 4.38 1.67 -6.98
N ILE A 10 4.45 0.34 -7.01
CA ILE A 10 4.54 -0.45 -8.25
C ILE A 10 3.34 -1.38 -8.34
N HIS A 11 2.59 -1.32 -9.44
CA HIS A 11 1.50 -2.25 -9.71
C HIS A 11 1.98 -3.37 -10.65
N THR A 12 1.60 -4.60 -10.35
CA THR A 12 1.84 -5.76 -11.24
C THR A 12 0.73 -5.94 -12.26
N SER A 13 -0.44 -5.34 -12.01
CA SER A 13 -1.60 -5.32 -12.91
C SER A 13 -2.18 -3.91 -13.01
N GLU A 14 -2.55 -3.52 -14.22
CA GLU A 14 -3.31 -2.28 -14.45
C GLU A 14 -4.78 -2.44 -14.04
N ASN A 15 -5.27 -3.67 -14.00
CA ASN A 15 -6.62 -4.00 -13.58
C ASN A 15 -6.67 -4.28 -12.09
N ALA A 16 -7.35 -3.41 -11.36
CA ALA A 16 -7.50 -3.50 -9.91
C ALA A 16 -8.21 -4.76 -9.38
N ASN A 17 -8.85 -5.54 -10.26
CA ASN A 17 -9.60 -6.74 -9.89
C ASN A 17 -8.84 -8.04 -10.19
N GLU A 18 -7.62 -7.95 -10.73
CA GLU A 18 -6.88 -9.10 -11.22
C GLU A 18 -5.47 -9.16 -10.64
N ILE A 19 -5.04 -10.38 -10.30
CA ILE A 19 -3.64 -10.66 -9.99
C ILE A 19 -2.94 -11.08 -11.28
N ASN A 20 -1.84 -10.43 -11.60
CA ASN A 20 -0.98 -10.85 -12.68
C ASN A 20 -0.03 -11.97 -12.22
N ASN A 21 -0.48 -13.22 -12.27
CA ASN A 21 0.33 -14.42 -11.96
C ASN A 21 1.43 -14.72 -12.99
N LYS A 22 1.57 -13.89 -14.02
CA LYS A 22 2.61 -14.00 -15.07
C LYS A 22 3.47 -12.73 -15.12
N TYR A 23 3.45 -11.93 -14.05
CA TYR A 23 4.24 -10.72 -13.98
C TYR A 23 5.73 -11.01 -14.18
N ASP A 24 6.37 -10.28 -15.09
CA ASP A 24 7.77 -10.49 -15.40
C ASP A 24 8.68 -9.80 -14.37
N VAL A 25 9.00 -10.54 -13.31
CA VAL A 25 9.90 -10.07 -12.23
C VAL A 25 11.34 -9.90 -12.72
N ASN A 26 11.77 -10.63 -13.78
CA ASN A 26 13.10 -10.43 -14.34
C ASN A 26 13.20 -9.07 -15.03
N GLU A 27 12.17 -8.71 -15.78
CA GLU A 27 12.10 -7.38 -16.42
C GLU A 27 12.00 -6.27 -15.37
N LEU A 28 11.22 -6.48 -14.28
CA LEU A 28 11.19 -5.56 -13.15
C LEU A 28 12.60 -5.35 -12.58
N LYS A 29 13.29 -6.44 -12.23
CA LYS A 29 14.65 -6.37 -11.67
C LYS A 29 15.59 -5.61 -12.60
N ARG A 30 15.55 -5.89 -13.90
CA ARG A 30 16.35 -5.20 -14.91
C ARG A 30 16.09 -3.69 -14.91
N LYS A 31 14.83 -3.26 -14.88
CA LYS A 31 14.43 -1.86 -14.84
C LYS A 31 14.91 -1.18 -13.55
N ILE A 32 14.70 -1.81 -12.40
CA ILE A 32 15.11 -1.26 -11.09
C ILE A 32 16.63 -1.08 -11.01
N VAL A 33 17.40 -2.10 -11.38
CA VAL A 33 18.88 -2.02 -11.37
C VAL A 33 19.37 -0.90 -12.28
N ASN A 34 18.77 -0.74 -13.46
CA ASN A 34 19.10 0.35 -14.39
C ASN A 34 18.78 1.72 -13.81
N GLN A 35 17.62 1.89 -13.16
CA GLN A 35 17.22 3.16 -12.52
C GLN A 35 18.09 3.47 -11.30
N ALA A 36 18.40 2.48 -10.51
CA ALA A 36 19.27 2.61 -9.34
C ALA A 36 20.73 2.92 -9.71
N LYS A 37 21.13 2.75 -10.98
CA LYS A 37 22.50 3.02 -11.47
C LYS A 37 23.57 2.34 -10.61
N ASN A 38 23.35 1.05 -10.31
CA ASN A 38 24.20 0.22 -9.42
C ASN A 38 24.26 0.67 -7.94
N ASN A 39 23.36 1.57 -7.51
CA ASN A 39 23.15 1.84 -6.09
C ASN A 39 22.24 0.79 -5.47
N GLU A 40 22.16 0.81 -4.14
CA GLU A 40 21.17 0.02 -3.41
C GLU A 40 19.75 0.47 -3.80
N TYR A 41 18.80 -0.45 -3.73
CA TYR A 41 17.39 -0.14 -3.98
C TYR A 41 16.50 -0.83 -2.97
N LEU A 42 15.31 -0.26 -2.77
CA LEU A 42 14.22 -0.83 -1.99
C LEU A 42 12.91 -0.57 -2.74
N ILE A 43 12.14 -1.61 -3.00
CA ILE A 43 10.89 -1.49 -3.75
C ILE A 43 9.73 -2.14 -3.00
N SER A 44 8.50 -1.78 -3.38
CA SER A 44 7.30 -2.48 -2.94
C SER A 44 6.31 -2.59 -4.09
N LEU A 45 5.71 -3.77 -4.23
CA LEU A 45 4.55 -3.97 -5.10
C LEU A 45 3.30 -3.63 -4.30
N THR A 46 2.45 -2.78 -4.86
CA THR A 46 1.26 -2.27 -4.18
C THR A 46 0.03 -2.41 -5.07
N ASP A 47 -0.30 -3.65 -5.43
CA ASP A 47 -1.52 -3.92 -6.18
C ASP A 47 -2.77 -3.54 -5.35
N HIS A 48 -3.86 -3.22 -6.03
CA HIS A 48 -5.08 -2.75 -5.38
C HIS A 48 -5.80 -3.86 -4.61
N ASN A 49 -5.91 -3.70 -3.29
CA ASN A 49 -6.66 -4.56 -2.36
C ASN A 49 -6.25 -6.04 -2.38
N ILE A 50 -5.05 -6.34 -2.85
CA ILE A 50 -4.50 -7.69 -2.91
C ILE A 50 -2.97 -7.68 -2.97
N ILE A 51 -2.33 -8.71 -2.40
CA ILE A 51 -0.90 -8.95 -2.50
C ILE A 51 -0.63 -9.98 -3.61
N ASN A 52 0.24 -9.66 -4.55
CA ASN A 52 0.68 -10.60 -5.58
C ASN A 52 1.72 -11.58 -5.02
N VAL A 53 1.22 -12.68 -4.44
CA VAL A 53 2.05 -13.73 -3.83
C VAL A 53 3.07 -14.30 -4.82
N TYR A 54 2.67 -14.52 -6.08
CA TYR A 54 3.57 -15.03 -7.10
C TYR A 54 4.77 -14.10 -7.33
N ALA A 55 4.51 -12.80 -7.51
CA ALA A 55 5.58 -11.84 -7.77
C ALA A 55 6.53 -11.71 -6.57
N TYR A 56 6.01 -11.63 -5.34
CA TYR A 56 6.82 -11.56 -4.13
C TYR A 56 7.70 -12.81 -3.92
N LYS A 57 7.16 -14.01 -4.18
CA LYS A 57 7.98 -15.23 -4.15
C LYS A 57 9.13 -15.17 -5.13
N LYS A 58 8.86 -14.73 -6.36
CA LYS A 58 9.90 -14.58 -7.40
C LYS A 58 10.94 -13.53 -7.01
N MET A 59 10.53 -12.40 -6.44
CA MET A 59 11.46 -11.39 -5.92
C MET A 59 12.36 -11.96 -4.82
N HIS A 60 11.78 -12.74 -3.90
CA HIS A 60 12.52 -13.42 -2.85
C HIS A 60 13.55 -14.42 -3.43
N GLU A 61 13.13 -15.32 -4.33
CA GLU A 61 14.00 -16.29 -5.01
C GLU A 61 15.17 -15.61 -5.76
N MET A 62 14.93 -14.39 -6.25
CA MET A 62 15.94 -13.61 -6.99
C MET A 62 16.82 -12.74 -6.07
N GLY A 63 16.64 -12.79 -4.75
CA GLY A 63 17.40 -11.99 -3.78
C GLY A 63 17.23 -10.47 -4.00
N MET A 64 16.02 -10.03 -4.35
CA MET A 64 15.74 -8.60 -4.49
C MET A 64 15.49 -7.96 -3.12
N ASN A 65 15.80 -6.67 -2.99
CA ASN A 65 15.47 -5.89 -1.80
C ASN A 65 14.07 -5.32 -1.94
N PHE A 66 13.15 -5.76 -1.10
CA PHE A 66 11.76 -5.30 -1.15
C PHE A 66 11.11 -5.26 0.24
N LEU A 67 10.03 -4.48 0.32
CA LEU A 67 9.03 -4.54 1.39
C LEU A 67 7.73 -5.08 0.80
N VAL A 68 6.96 -5.81 1.59
CA VAL A 68 5.63 -6.27 1.15
C VAL A 68 4.64 -5.14 1.29
N GLY A 69 3.93 -4.80 0.23
CA GLY A 69 2.94 -3.72 0.25
C GLY A 69 1.64 -4.09 -0.43
N VAL A 70 0.63 -3.26 -0.17
CA VAL A 70 -0.66 -3.27 -0.84
C VAL A 70 -1.21 -1.86 -0.88
N GLU A 71 -1.85 -1.46 -1.98
CA GLU A 71 -2.62 -0.22 -2.05
C GLU A 71 -4.07 -0.52 -1.73
N LEU A 72 -4.56 0.06 -0.64
CA LEU A 72 -5.91 -0.15 -0.15
C LEU A 72 -6.80 1.05 -0.48
N HIS A 73 -8.03 0.75 -0.89
CA HIS A 73 -9.09 1.72 -1.07
C HIS A 73 -9.85 1.82 0.25
N ILE A 74 -9.69 2.91 0.97
CA ILE A 74 -10.19 3.05 2.34
C ILE A 74 -10.98 4.35 2.53
N ARG A 75 -11.72 4.45 3.64
CA ARG A 75 -12.39 5.66 4.10
C ARG A 75 -12.14 5.89 5.59
N ASN A 76 -12.35 7.09 6.08
CA ASN A 76 -12.19 7.40 7.49
C ASN A 76 -13.45 7.07 8.28
N TYR A 77 -14.62 7.44 7.76
CA TYR A 77 -15.94 7.29 8.40
C TYR A 77 -17.03 7.11 7.35
N ASP A 78 -18.26 6.88 7.80
CA ASP A 78 -19.40 6.70 6.91
C ASP A 78 -19.66 7.95 6.08
N ASN A 79 -19.99 7.75 4.80
CA ASN A 79 -20.25 8.81 3.81
C ASN A 79 -19.05 9.71 3.47
N CYS A 80 -17.84 9.40 3.94
CA CYS A 80 -16.66 10.13 3.50
C CYS A 80 -16.16 9.57 2.14
N PRO A 81 -15.66 10.45 1.25
CA PRO A 81 -15.05 10.00 0.01
C PRO A 81 -13.87 9.07 0.29
N PRO A 82 -13.75 7.96 -0.43
CA PRO A 82 -12.64 7.04 -0.24
C PRO A 82 -11.34 7.62 -0.81
N TYR A 83 -10.23 7.13 -0.27
CA TYR A 83 -8.90 7.46 -0.74
C TYR A 83 -8.00 6.23 -0.81
N HIS A 84 -6.87 6.35 -1.50
CA HIS A 84 -5.87 5.30 -1.60
C HIS A 84 -4.85 5.43 -0.46
N CYS A 85 -4.43 4.29 0.06
CA CYS A 85 -3.48 4.22 1.15
C CYS A 85 -2.61 2.98 1.00
N HIS A 86 -1.30 3.13 1.07
CA HIS A 86 -0.38 2.02 1.10
C HIS A 86 -0.23 1.49 2.53
N PHE A 87 -0.35 0.18 2.68
CA PHE A 87 0.09 -0.57 3.84
C PHE A 87 1.36 -1.31 3.46
N ILE A 88 2.46 -1.01 4.13
CA ILE A 88 3.77 -1.59 3.87
C ILE A 88 4.16 -2.43 5.07
N PHE A 89 4.18 -3.76 4.93
CA PHE A 89 4.40 -4.70 6.01
C PHE A 89 5.88 -5.02 6.21
N ASN A 90 6.26 -5.22 7.47
CA ASN A 90 7.58 -5.73 7.85
C ASN A 90 7.54 -7.26 8.01
N PHE A 91 8.23 -7.96 7.12
CA PHE A 91 8.37 -9.42 7.13
C PHE A 91 9.80 -9.91 7.35
N ASP A 92 10.70 -9.06 7.81
CA ASP A 92 12.12 -9.41 7.97
C ASP A 92 12.34 -10.73 8.73
N LYS A 93 11.51 -11.02 9.73
CA LYS A 93 11.60 -12.24 10.53
C LYS A 93 11.26 -13.52 9.76
N CYS A 94 10.43 -13.41 8.73
CA CYS A 94 9.91 -14.56 7.94
C CYS A 94 10.67 -14.76 6.62
N LEU A 95 11.54 -13.83 6.22
CA LEU A 95 12.26 -13.90 4.94
C LEU A 95 13.28 -15.06 4.87
N ASN A 96 13.64 -15.67 5.98
CA ASN A 96 14.57 -16.80 6.00
C ASN A 96 13.93 -18.14 5.58
N ASP A 97 12.59 -18.26 5.65
CA ASP A 97 11.81 -19.42 5.22
C ASP A 97 10.76 -19.01 4.20
N ILE A 98 10.96 -19.42 2.94
CA ILE A 98 10.05 -19.09 1.84
C ILE A 98 8.63 -19.62 2.07
N ASN A 99 8.45 -20.75 2.76
CA ASN A 99 7.14 -21.32 3.02
C ASN A 99 6.41 -20.50 4.11
N GLU A 100 7.14 -20.09 5.15
CA GLU A 100 6.61 -19.21 6.18
C GLU A 100 6.23 -17.86 5.57
N PHE A 101 7.13 -17.27 4.78
CA PHE A 101 6.87 -16.03 4.06
C PHE A 101 5.61 -16.12 3.18
N GLU A 102 5.52 -17.16 2.33
CA GLU A 102 4.34 -17.39 1.50
C GLU A 102 3.06 -17.56 2.32
N SER A 103 3.13 -18.25 3.46
CA SER A 103 1.99 -18.43 4.36
C SER A 103 1.48 -17.10 4.90
N HIS A 104 2.39 -16.19 5.30
CA HIS A 104 2.01 -14.84 5.74
C HIS A 104 1.37 -14.01 4.64
N LEU A 105 1.90 -14.04 3.41
CA LEU A 105 1.29 -13.35 2.27
C LEU A 105 -0.14 -13.83 2.00
N LYS A 106 -0.36 -15.15 2.08
CA LYS A 106 -1.69 -15.75 1.92
C LYS A 106 -2.65 -15.34 3.02
N LYS A 107 -2.19 -15.33 4.29
CA LYS A 107 -3.01 -14.87 5.42
C LYS A 107 -3.47 -13.42 5.27
N ILE A 108 -2.58 -12.53 4.80
CA ILE A 108 -2.99 -11.15 4.51
C ILE A 108 -4.05 -11.13 3.40
N ASN A 109 -3.88 -11.92 2.33
CA ASN A 109 -4.90 -11.99 1.28
C ASN A 109 -6.24 -12.55 1.78
N GLU A 110 -6.27 -13.50 2.71
CA GLU A 110 -7.50 -13.97 3.36
C GLU A 110 -8.20 -12.85 4.14
N ILE A 111 -7.45 -12.02 4.86
CA ILE A 111 -7.96 -10.81 5.51
C ILE A 111 -8.53 -9.84 4.49
N LEU A 112 -7.75 -9.56 3.42
CA LEU A 112 -8.16 -8.66 2.35
C LEU A 112 -9.39 -9.17 1.59
N ASP A 113 -9.53 -10.48 1.36
CA ASP A 113 -10.71 -11.08 0.73
C ASP A 113 -11.97 -10.92 1.60
N THR A 114 -11.82 -10.91 2.91
CA THR A 114 -12.91 -10.65 3.85
C THR A 114 -13.33 -9.17 3.81
N LEU A 115 -12.36 -8.26 3.78
CA LEU A 115 -12.60 -6.82 3.79
C LEU A 115 -13.03 -6.29 2.41
N TYR A 116 -12.56 -6.92 1.32
CA TYR A 116 -12.79 -6.53 -0.06
C TYR A 116 -13.32 -7.72 -0.89
N PRO A 117 -14.52 -8.24 -0.61
CA PRO A 117 -15.04 -9.45 -1.27
C PRO A 117 -15.15 -9.34 -2.79
N ASN A 118 -15.25 -8.13 -3.32
CA ASN A 118 -15.27 -7.83 -4.76
C ASN A 118 -14.00 -7.11 -5.24
N LYS A 119 -12.92 -7.12 -4.46
CA LYS A 119 -11.64 -6.43 -4.66
C LYS A 119 -11.73 -4.90 -4.74
N LEU A 120 -12.71 -4.36 -5.46
CA LEU A 120 -13.02 -2.93 -5.55
C LEU A 120 -14.54 -2.75 -5.43
N PRO A 121 -15.07 -2.47 -4.23
CA PRO A 121 -16.46 -2.13 -4.07
C PRO A 121 -16.80 -0.87 -4.84
N SER A 122 -17.85 -0.91 -5.67
CA SER A 122 -18.39 0.27 -6.34
C SER A 122 -19.21 1.16 -5.39
N ASP A 123 -19.65 0.60 -4.28
CA ASP A 123 -20.46 1.24 -3.25
C ASP A 123 -19.55 1.75 -2.12
N CYS A 124 -19.54 3.05 -1.88
CA CYS A 124 -18.73 3.67 -0.85
C CYS A 124 -18.98 3.09 0.54
N ASP A 125 -20.20 2.64 0.83
CA ASP A 125 -20.56 2.10 2.15
C ASP A 125 -19.93 0.74 2.44
N LYS A 126 -19.47 0.05 1.40
CA LYS A 126 -18.76 -1.24 1.49
C LYS A 126 -17.24 -1.11 1.56
N ILE A 127 -16.72 0.11 1.42
CA ILE A 127 -15.28 0.35 1.53
C ILE A 127 -14.93 0.33 3.03
N PRO A 128 -13.92 -0.46 3.45
CA PRO A 128 -13.51 -0.54 4.84
C PRO A 128 -13.06 0.81 5.39
N LYS A 129 -13.31 1.03 6.67
CA LYS A 129 -12.75 2.16 7.40
C LYS A 129 -11.31 1.87 7.80
N LEU A 130 -10.52 2.93 7.99
CA LEU A 130 -9.14 2.79 8.47
C LEU A 130 -9.07 1.97 9.77
N GLY A 131 -10.00 2.20 10.71
CA GLY A 131 -10.06 1.45 11.97
C GLY A 131 -10.32 -0.05 11.78
N ASP A 132 -11.12 -0.44 10.78
CA ASP A 132 -11.38 -1.85 10.47
C ASP A 132 -10.11 -2.56 10.01
N LEU A 133 -9.29 -1.85 9.21
CA LEU A 133 -8.00 -2.36 8.71
C LEU A 133 -6.97 -2.49 9.83
N ILE A 134 -6.86 -1.49 10.70
CA ILE A 134 -5.96 -1.54 11.86
C ILE A 134 -6.30 -2.74 12.75
N ASN A 135 -7.58 -2.96 13.01
CA ASN A 135 -8.03 -4.11 13.80
C ASN A 135 -7.78 -5.44 13.07
N ALA A 136 -8.02 -5.49 11.76
CA ALA A 136 -7.84 -6.72 10.97
C ALA A 136 -6.37 -7.13 10.83
N PHE A 137 -5.46 -6.16 10.83
CA PHE A 137 -4.01 -6.40 10.77
C PHE A 137 -3.35 -6.38 12.15
N GLU A 138 -4.11 -6.55 13.24
CA GLU A 138 -3.55 -6.68 14.58
C GLU A 138 -2.51 -7.81 14.62
N GLY A 139 -1.35 -7.55 15.21
CA GLY A 139 -0.22 -8.48 15.27
C GLY A 139 0.76 -8.41 14.09
N TYR A 140 0.48 -7.63 13.04
CA TYR A 140 1.45 -7.30 12.00
C TYR A 140 2.13 -5.96 12.29
N GLU A 141 3.40 -5.86 11.93
CA GLU A 141 4.13 -4.58 11.89
C GLU A 141 3.99 -3.99 10.49
N TYR A 142 3.54 -2.75 10.36
CA TYR A 142 3.35 -2.08 9.07
C TYR A 142 3.43 -0.56 9.18
N LEU A 143 3.66 0.09 8.04
CA LEU A 143 3.54 1.53 7.86
C LEU A 143 2.25 1.85 7.12
N ILE A 144 1.60 2.95 7.48
CA ILE A 144 0.39 3.49 6.84
C ILE A 144 0.75 4.77 6.09
N LEU A 145 0.66 4.74 4.77
CA LEU A 145 1.09 5.82 3.88
C LEU A 145 -0.03 6.20 2.90
N PRO A 146 -0.98 7.06 3.29
CA PRO A 146 -2.02 7.50 2.38
C PRO A 146 -1.48 8.36 1.24
N HIS A 147 -2.21 8.40 0.13
CA HIS A 147 -1.94 9.33 -0.94
C HIS A 147 -2.20 10.76 -0.47
N GLY A 148 -1.20 11.63 -0.67
CA GLY A 148 -1.28 13.06 -0.38
C GLY A 148 -1.08 13.92 -1.62
N GLY A 149 -1.29 15.21 -1.49
CA GLY A 149 -0.96 16.20 -2.50
C GLY A 149 -1.88 16.21 -3.71
N GLN A 150 -1.31 16.27 -4.91
CA GLN A 150 -2.04 16.55 -6.16
C GLN A 150 -2.64 15.32 -6.84
N SER A 151 -2.44 14.09 -6.35
CA SER A 151 -3.01 12.90 -6.95
C SER A 151 -4.55 12.87 -6.78
N HIS A 152 -5.23 11.99 -7.51
CA HIS A 152 -6.64 11.71 -7.25
C HIS A 152 -6.78 10.73 -6.08
N LYS A 153 -7.98 10.70 -5.47
CA LYS A 153 -8.29 9.86 -4.31
C LYS A 153 -7.25 10.00 -3.19
N THR A 154 -7.00 11.24 -2.80
CA THR A 154 -6.06 11.60 -1.73
C THR A 154 -6.78 11.77 -0.40
N PHE A 155 -6.05 11.57 0.69
CA PHE A 155 -6.57 11.76 2.04
C PHE A 155 -7.14 13.16 2.27
N ASP A 156 -6.44 14.20 1.84
CA ASP A 156 -6.86 15.59 2.00
C ASP A 156 -8.18 15.93 1.28
N LYS A 157 -8.54 15.16 0.24
CA LYS A 157 -9.83 15.27 -0.46
C LYS A 157 -10.93 14.45 0.18
N SER A 158 -10.59 13.48 1.02
CA SER A 158 -11.55 12.62 1.72
C SER A 158 -12.17 13.32 2.94
N ILE A 159 -11.49 14.32 3.51
CA ILE A 159 -12.00 15.10 4.65
C ILE A 159 -12.78 16.29 4.12
N PRO A 160 -14.05 16.49 4.55
CA PRO A 160 -14.86 17.62 4.13
C PRO A 160 -14.15 18.94 4.41
N ARG A 161 -14.17 19.85 3.42
CA ARG A 161 -13.67 21.21 3.58
C ARG A 161 -14.70 22.14 4.22
N GLU A 162 -15.96 21.74 4.15
CA GLU A 162 -17.11 22.45 4.69
C GLU A 162 -17.51 21.83 6.02
N GLY A 163 -17.66 22.64 7.04
CA GLY A 163 -18.00 22.25 8.40
C GLY A 163 -17.48 23.27 9.40
N VAL A 164 -17.76 23.07 10.68
CA VAL A 164 -17.18 23.90 11.72
C VAL A 164 -15.67 23.73 11.68
N LYS A 165 -14.93 24.82 11.47
CA LYS A 165 -13.46 24.79 11.30
C LYS A 165 -12.72 24.01 12.37
N PHE A 166 -13.24 24.02 13.58
CA PHE A 166 -12.68 23.30 14.72
C PHE A 166 -12.77 21.79 14.56
N ASP A 167 -13.94 21.28 14.16
CA ASP A 167 -14.16 19.83 14.01
C ASP A 167 -13.27 19.26 12.92
N ASN A 168 -13.13 19.99 11.79
CA ASN A 168 -12.26 19.56 10.70
C ASN A 168 -10.77 19.53 11.09
N VAL A 169 -10.32 20.46 11.92
CA VAL A 169 -8.94 20.48 12.42
C VAL A 169 -8.70 19.32 13.38
N MET A 170 -9.61 19.08 14.31
CA MET A 170 -9.54 17.98 15.26
C MET A 170 -9.55 16.64 14.56
N GLU A 171 -10.47 16.42 13.63
CA GLU A 171 -10.59 15.21 12.83
C GLU A 171 -9.31 14.92 12.04
N ARG A 172 -8.80 15.92 11.31
CA ARG A 172 -7.54 15.79 10.59
C ARG A 172 -6.39 15.40 11.51
N SER A 173 -6.27 16.02 12.67
CA SER A 173 -5.21 15.75 13.64
C SER A 173 -5.26 14.30 14.12
N ILE A 174 -6.45 13.73 14.34
CA ILE A 174 -6.61 12.33 14.74
C ILE A 174 -6.02 11.42 13.65
N TYR A 175 -6.44 11.61 12.38
CA TYR A 175 -5.97 10.76 11.29
C TYR A 175 -4.50 10.97 10.94
N TYR A 176 -4.00 12.23 10.96
CA TYR A 176 -2.58 12.49 10.76
C TYR A 176 -1.69 11.77 11.77
N ASN A 177 -2.14 11.63 13.00
CA ASN A 177 -1.41 10.88 14.04
C ASN A 177 -1.45 9.35 13.85
N MET A 178 -2.30 8.84 12.95
CA MET A 178 -2.39 7.41 12.62
C MET A 178 -1.51 7.04 11.43
N PHE A 179 -0.93 8.01 10.74
CA PHE A 179 -0.14 7.80 9.54
C PHE A 179 1.35 7.95 9.82
N ASP A 180 2.15 7.10 9.20
CA ASP A 180 3.62 7.14 9.28
C ASP A 180 4.23 8.11 8.27
N GLY A 181 3.47 8.51 7.25
CA GLY A 181 3.86 9.44 6.21
C GLY A 181 2.83 9.55 5.10
N PHE A 182 3.23 10.12 3.97
CA PHE A 182 2.38 10.27 2.79
C PHE A 182 3.14 9.89 1.53
N THR A 183 2.43 9.32 0.56
CA THR A 183 2.98 9.12 -0.78
C THR A 183 2.48 10.21 -1.72
N ALA A 184 3.35 10.72 -2.60
CA ALA A 184 3.01 11.70 -3.62
C ALA A 184 3.55 11.27 -4.98
N ARG A 185 2.83 11.63 -6.07
CA ARG A 185 3.23 11.29 -7.45
C ARG A 185 4.40 12.14 -7.98
N SER A 186 4.66 13.28 -7.37
CA SER A 186 5.71 14.21 -7.83
C SER A 186 6.22 15.05 -6.66
N ASN A 187 7.39 15.66 -6.83
CA ASN A 187 7.97 16.57 -5.85
C ASN A 187 7.06 17.76 -5.52
N ASN A 188 6.17 18.15 -6.42
CA ASN A 188 5.20 19.23 -6.20
C ASN A 188 4.08 18.84 -5.22
N GLY A 189 3.98 17.57 -4.82
CA GLY A 189 3.05 17.08 -3.80
C GLY A 189 3.65 17.02 -2.40
N LEU A 190 4.88 17.46 -2.21
CA LEU A 190 5.62 17.43 -0.95
C LEU A 190 5.66 18.80 -0.24
N GLU A 191 5.02 19.84 -0.81
CA GLU A 191 4.91 21.18 -0.23
C GLU A 191 3.73 21.33 0.72
#